data_cce314d06a00e29ecf55c386b5a56019
#
_entry.id   cce314d06a00e29ecf55c386b5a56019
#
_cell.length_a   1.000
_cell.length_b   1.000
_cell.length_c   1.000
_cell.angle_alpha   90.00
_cell.angle_beta   90.00
_cell.angle_gamma   90.00
#
_symmetry.space_group_name_H-M   'P 1'
#
loop_
_entity.id
_entity.type
_entity.pdbx_description
1 polymer ?
#
loop_
_entity_poly.entity_id
_entity_poly.type
_entity_poly.pdbx_seq_one_letter_code
_entity_poly.pdbx_strand_id
1 'polypeptide(L)'
;MAKKIVGYVKLQVPAGQANPSPPIGPALGQRGLNIMEFCKAFNAASQKMEPGSPVPVVITAYQDKSFTFEMKSPPASYFLKKAAKINAGSKEPGKNIVGKVTMAQCREIAEQKMKGMNARDIEAGAREIAGSARSMGLEVVA
;
A
#
# COMPACT_ATOMS: atom_id res chain seq x y z
N MET A 1 0.13 -30.63 6.86
CA MET A 1 -1.29 -30.53 6.48
C MET A 1 -1.64 -29.09 6.18
N ALA A 2 -2.45 -28.85 5.15
CA ALA A 2 -2.91 -27.50 4.84
C ALA A 2 -3.89 -27.04 5.93
N LYS A 3 -3.62 -25.87 6.52
CA LYS A 3 -4.51 -25.28 7.51
C LYS A 3 -5.75 -24.69 6.82
N LYS A 4 -6.89 -24.82 7.43
CA LYS A 4 -8.13 -24.26 6.89
C LYS A 4 -8.13 -22.73 7.06
N ILE A 5 -8.31 -22.02 5.97
CA ILE A 5 -8.38 -20.55 5.97
C ILE A 5 -9.77 -20.11 6.43
N VAL A 6 -9.82 -19.27 7.46
CA VAL A 6 -11.05 -18.68 7.97
C VAL A 6 -11.39 -17.38 7.22
N GLY A 7 -10.37 -16.62 6.84
CA GLY A 7 -10.58 -15.38 6.11
C GLY A 7 -9.28 -14.61 5.90
N TYR A 8 -9.46 -13.45 5.28
CA TYR A 8 -8.36 -12.54 4.98
C TYR A 8 -8.61 -11.19 5.63
N VAL A 9 -7.55 -10.55 6.09
CA VAL A 9 -7.59 -9.18 6.60
C VAL A 9 -6.62 -8.35 5.76
N LYS A 10 -7.11 -7.26 5.20
CA LYS A 10 -6.29 -6.34 4.39
C LYS A 10 -6.15 -5.03 5.14
N LEU A 11 -4.91 -4.62 5.38
CA LEU A 11 -4.59 -3.41 6.13
C LEU A 11 -3.49 -2.61 5.42
N GLN A 12 -3.44 -1.32 5.73
CA GLN A 12 -2.29 -0.48 5.42
C GLN A 12 -1.65 -0.06 6.74
N VAL A 13 -0.38 -0.39 6.92
CA VAL A 13 0.35 -0.14 8.17
C VAL A 13 1.62 0.65 7.84
N PRO A 14 1.93 1.73 8.57
CA PRO A 14 3.21 2.42 8.40
C PRO A 14 4.38 1.49 8.69
N ALA A 15 5.37 1.48 7.81
CA ALA A 15 6.55 0.62 7.94
C ALA A 15 7.29 0.89 9.26
N GLY A 16 7.57 -0.16 10.02
CA GLY A 16 8.27 -0.08 11.30
C GLY A 16 7.46 0.52 12.46
N GLN A 17 6.20 0.86 12.24
CA GLN A 17 5.36 1.55 13.21
C GLN A 17 4.05 0.80 13.52
N ALA A 18 4.02 -0.50 13.35
CA ALA A 18 2.85 -1.30 13.70
C ALA A 18 2.66 -1.30 15.22
N ASN A 19 1.44 -1.00 15.66
CA ASN A 19 1.09 -0.98 17.08
C ASN A 19 -0.36 -1.49 17.25
N PRO A 20 -0.77 -1.84 18.49
CA PRO A 20 -2.12 -2.38 18.73
C PRO A 20 -3.26 -1.37 18.57
N SER A 21 -2.96 -0.11 18.28
CA SER A 21 -3.97 0.93 18.06
C SER A 21 -4.73 0.70 16.77
N PRO A 22 -5.93 1.30 16.60
CA PRO A 22 -6.59 1.27 15.30
C PRO A 22 -5.67 1.75 14.18
N PRO A 23 -5.73 1.14 12.95
CA PRO A 23 -6.70 0.12 12.52
C PRO A 23 -6.33 -1.33 12.80
N ILE A 24 -5.15 -1.61 13.34
CA ILE A 24 -4.65 -2.99 13.49
C ILE A 24 -5.40 -3.76 14.57
N GLY A 25 -5.57 -3.17 15.76
CA GLY A 25 -6.19 -3.82 16.88
C GLY A 25 -7.58 -4.37 16.58
N PRO A 26 -8.54 -3.51 16.17
CA PRO A 26 -9.89 -3.97 15.86
C PRO A 26 -9.95 -4.99 14.73
N ALA A 27 -9.16 -4.81 13.66
CA ALA A 27 -9.17 -5.69 12.49
C ALA A 27 -8.71 -7.11 12.86
N LEU A 28 -7.63 -7.24 13.62
CA LEU A 28 -7.12 -8.53 14.06
C LEU A 28 -7.95 -9.11 15.20
N GLY A 29 -8.46 -8.26 16.09
CA GLY A 29 -9.30 -8.68 17.21
C GLY A 29 -10.58 -9.36 16.77
N GLN A 30 -11.20 -8.92 15.69
CA GLN A 30 -12.40 -9.55 15.12
C GLN A 30 -12.15 -10.99 14.67
N ARG A 31 -10.92 -11.31 14.30
CA ARG A 31 -10.51 -12.64 13.86
C ARG A 31 -9.89 -13.48 14.99
N GLY A 32 -9.75 -12.90 16.18
CA GLY A 32 -9.15 -13.56 17.33
C GLY A 32 -7.66 -13.82 17.20
N LEU A 33 -6.96 -13.05 16.38
CA LEU A 33 -5.52 -13.19 16.13
C LEU A 33 -4.70 -12.44 17.19
N ASN A 34 -3.45 -12.88 17.40
CA ASN A 34 -2.55 -12.23 18.33
C ASN A 34 -1.97 -10.94 17.71
N ILE A 35 -2.44 -9.80 18.21
CA ILE A 35 -2.08 -8.48 17.70
C ILE A 35 -0.59 -8.17 17.93
N MET A 36 -0.09 -8.48 19.12
CA MET A 36 1.31 -8.18 19.47
C MET A 36 2.29 -8.99 18.63
N GLU A 37 1.99 -10.25 18.38
CA GLU A 37 2.80 -11.12 17.53
C GLU A 37 2.88 -10.57 16.11
N PHE A 38 1.75 -10.14 15.56
CA PHE A 38 1.71 -9.50 14.25
C PHE A 38 2.55 -8.21 14.22
N CYS A 39 2.39 -7.34 15.21
CA CYS A 39 3.14 -6.07 15.27
C CYS A 39 4.65 -6.32 15.30
N LYS A 40 5.11 -7.26 16.12
CA LYS A 40 6.52 -7.62 16.19
C LYS A 40 7.05 -8.17 14.87
N ALA A 41 6.34 -9.13 14.28
CA ALA A 41 6.72 -9.75 13.02
C ALA A 41 6.74 -8.73 11.87
N PHE A 42 5.72 -7.88 11.79
CA PHE A 42 5.63 -6.83 10.78
C PHE A 42 6.75 -5.80 10.92
N ASN A 43 7.00 -5.31 12.13
CA ASN A 43 8.06 -4.33 12.37
C ASN A 43 9.42 -4.90 11.99
N ALA A 44 9.69 -6.15 12.33
CA ALA A 44 10.94 -6.82 11.95
C ALA A 44 11.07 -6.96 10.41
N ALA A 45 10.01 -7.37 9.75
CA ALA A 45 9.99 -7.55 8.30
C ALA A 45 10.09 -6.22 7.54
N SER A 46 9.53 -5.14 8.08
CA SER A 46 9.50 -3.82 7.44
C SER A 46 10.69 -2.92 7.76
N GLN A 47 11.67 -3.38 8.55
CA GLN A 47 12.85 -2.58 8.91
C GLN A 47 13.65 -2.08 7.71
N LYS A 48 13.64 -2.83 6.62
CA LYS A 48 14.37 -2.48 5.39
C LYS A 48 13.62 -1.46 4.53
N MET A 49 12.37 -1.17 4.85
CA MET A 49 11.54 -0.24 4.09
C MET A 49 11.69 1.18 4.65
N GLU A 50 11.31 2.17 3.85
CA GLU A 50 11.31 3.57 4.28
C GLU A 50 10.36 3.73 5.49
N PRO A 51 10.87 4.21 6.65
CA PRO A 51 10.02 4.36 7.84
C PRO A 51 8.84 5.30 7.59
N GLY A 52 7.67 4.90 8.09
CA GLY A 52 6.44 5.68 7.91
C GLY A 52 5.76 5.52 6.57
N SER A 53 6.34 4.80 5.60
CA SER A 53 5.65 4.53 4.33
C SER A 53 4.48 3.57 4.57
N PRO A 54 3.29 3.83 3.97
CA PRO A 54 2.17 2.91 4.13
C PRO A 54 2.44 1.61 3.37
N VAL A 55 2.40 0.50 4.09
CA VAL A 55 2.63 -0.83 3.50
C VAL A 55 1.31 -1.58 3.51
N PRO A 56 0.77 -1.94 2.34
CA PRO A 56 -0.40 -2.81 2.28
C PRO A 56 -0.01 -4.22 2.73
N VAL A 57 -0.79 -4.77 3.65
CA VAL A 57 -0.57 -6.11 4.21
C VAL A 57 -1.82 -6.94 4.02
N VAL A 58 -1.66 -8.14 3.49
CA VAL A 58 -2.73 -9.13 3.43
C VAL A 58 -2.42 -10.21 4.46
N ILE A 59 -3.28 -10.34 5.45
CA ILE A 59 -3.14 -11.31 6.53
C ILE A 59 -4.12 -12.45 6.27
N THR A 60 -3.60 -13.67 6.20
CA THR A 60 -4.43 -14.87 6.08
C THR A 60 -4.63 -15.46 7.46
N ALA A 61 -5.88 -15.52 7.92
CA ALA A 61 -6.26 -16.10 9.20
C ALA A 61 -6.64 -17.56 9.05
N TYR A 62 -6.14 -18.42 9.93
CA TYR A 62 -6.42 -19.84 9.94
C TYR A 62 -7.32 -20.22 11.13
N GLN A 63 -7.95 -21.39 11.03
CA GLN A 63 -8.90 -21.88 12.03
C GLN A 63 -8.27 -22.08 13.41
N ASP A 64 -6.98 -22.40 13.46
CA ASP A 64 -6.22 -22.59 14.71
C ASP A 64 -5.76 -21.27 15.35
N LYS A 65 -6.28 -20.13 14.88
CA LYS A 65 -5.90 -18.76 15.30
C LYS A 65 -4.47 -18.38 14.95
N SER A 66 -3.80 -19.17 14.12
CA SER A 66 -2.52 -18.75 13.53
C SER A 66 -2.79 -17.86 12.32
N PHE A 67 -1.76 -17.16 11.88
CA PHE A 67 -1.86 -16.29 10.71
C PHE A 67 -0.54 -16.28 9.92
N THR A 68 -0.67 -15.96 8.65
CA THR A 68 0.47 -15.57 7.82
C THR A 68 0.16 -14.23 7.20
N PHE A 69 1.18 -13.45 6.88
CA PHE A 69 0.97 -12.16 6.24
C PHE A 69 1.93 -11.96 5.08
N GLU A 70 1.47 -11.20 4.10
CA GLU A 70 2.25 -10.82 2.93
C GLU A 70 2.25 -9.30 2.82
N MET A 71 3.44 -8.71 2.74
CA MET A 71 3.60 -7.27 2.52
C MET A 71 3.69 -7.00 1.03
N LYS A 72 2.98 -5.96 0.59
CA LYS A 72 3.02 -5.49 -0.80
C LYS A 72 3.75 -4.15 -0.88
N SER A 73 4.06 -3.71 -2.10
CA SER A 73 4.63 -2.39 -2.31
C SER A 73 3.64 -1.29 -1.88
N PRO A 74 4.13 -0.12 -1.45
CA PRO A 74 3.25 0.99 -1.07
C PRO A 74 2.27 1.36 -2.18
N PRO A 75 1.10 1.99 -1.82
CA PRO A 75 0.10 2.37 -2.82
C PRO A 75 0.66 3.37 -3.83
N ALA A 76 0.13 3.36 -5.05
CA ALA A 76 0.49 4.32 -6.10
C ALA A 76 0.30 5.76 -5.64
N SER A 77 -0.74 6.03 -4.87
CA SER A 77 -1.01 7.36 -4.32
C SER A 77 0.13 7.89 -3.44
N TYR A 78 0.76 7.04 -2.66
CA TYR A 78 1.92 7.42 -1.85
C TYR A 78 3.10 7.89 -2.72
N PHE A 79 3.44 7.13 -3.73
CA PHE A 79 4.51 7.47 -4.67
C PHE A 79 4.20 8.75 -5.45
N LEU A 80 2.95 8.92 -5.88
CA LEU A 80 2.51 10.11 -6.62
C LEU A 80 2.57 11.36 -5.75
N LYS A 81 2.14 11.30 -4.50
CA LYS A 81 2.26 12.41 -3.57
C LYS A 81 3.73 12.80 -3.34
N LYS A 82 4.58 11.81 -3.20
CA LYS A 82 6.02 12.04 -3.04
C LYS A 82 6.64 12.66 -4.29
N ALA A 83 6.30 12.16 -5.48
CA ALA A 83 6.80 12.69 -6.75
C ALA A 83 6.33 14.12 -7.02
N ALA A 84 5.08 14.42 -6.73
CA ALA A 84 4.49 15.76 -6.89
C ALA A 84 4.82 16.71 -5.74
N LYS A 85 5.45 16.22 -4.68
CA LYS A 85 5.81 16.98 -3.46
C LYS A 85 4.59 17.62 -2.79
N ILE A 86 3.47 16.88 -2.72
CA ILE A 86 2.25 17.31 -2.05
C ILE A 86 1.93 16.40 -0.88
N ASN A 87 1.20 16.94 0.10
CA ASN A 87 0.80 16.17 1.30
C ASN A 87 -0.49 15.41 1.11
N ALA A 88 -1.38 15.92 0.26
CA ALA A 88 -2.68 15.30 0.00
C ALA A 88 -3.12 15.59 -1.44
N GLY A 89 -3.96 14.72 -1.98
CA GLY A 89 -4.58 14.93 -3.28
C GLY A 89 -5.64 16.04 -3.26
N SER A 90 -6.19 16.35 -4.43
CA SER A 90 -7.25 17.34 -4.55
C SER A 90 -8.53 16.87 -3.86
N LYS A 91 -9.26 17.83 -3.26
CA LYS A 91 -10.62 17.58 -2.76
C LYS A 91 -11.63 17.46 -3.89
N GLU A 92 -11.35 18.05 -5.04
CA GLU A 92 -12.19 18.04 -6.24
C GLU A 92 -11.37 17.63 -7.46
N PRO A 93 -11.00 16.32 -7.57
CA PRO A 93 -10.23 15.86 -8.73
C PRO A 93 -10.98 16.12 -10.04
N GLY A 94 -10.25 16.55 -11.06
CA GLY A 94 -10.83 16.91 -12.36
C GLY A 94 -11.26 18.38 -12.46
N LYS A 95 -11.46 19.06 -11.34
CA LYS A 95 -11.75 20.51 -11.29
C LYS A 95 -10.53 21.29 -10.82
N ASN A 96 -9.95 20.89 -9.67
CA ASN A 96 -8.80 21.56 -9.09
C ASN A 96 -7.58 20.67 -9.19
N ILE A 97 -6.54 21.16 -9.87
CA ILE A 97 -5.25 20.47 -9.99
C ILE A 97 -4.32 20.99 -8.88
N VAL A 98 -3.80 20.07 -8.05
CA VAL A 98 -2.94 20.42 -6.91
C VAL A 98 -1.46 20.17 -7.15
N GLY A 99 -1.11 19.54 -8.25
CA GLY A 99 0.28 19.27 -8.60
C GLY A 99 0.41 18.67 -9.99
N LYS A 100 1.65 18.41 -10.38
CA LYS A 100 1.97 17.84 -11.69
C LYS A 100 2.94 16.69 -11.53
N VAL A 101 2.81 15.68 -12.36
CA VAL A 101 3.76 14.57 -12.49
C VAL A 101 4.08 14.36 -13.97
N THR A 102 5.29 13.90 -14.25
CA THR A 102 5.71 13.58 -15.61
C THR A 102 5.50 12.10 -15.90
N MET A 103 5.42 11.74 -17.18
CA MET A 103 5.37 10.33 -17.57
C MET A 103 6.63 9.57 -17.14
N ALA A 104 7.79 10.25 -17.11
CA ALA A 104 9.02 9.65 -16.60
C ALA A 104 8.87 9.24 -15.12
N GLN A 105 8.28 10.10 -14.29
CA GLN A 105 7.99 9.79 -12.89
C GLN A 105 6.98 8.64 -12.77
N CYS A 106 5.96 8.59 -13.64
CA CYS A 106 5.01 7.48 -13.69
C CYS A 106 5.71 6.16 -14.04
N ARG A 107 6.67 6.16 -14.95
CA ARG A 107 7.47 4.97 -15.29
C ARG A 107 8.32 4.50 -14.12
N GLU A 108 8.96 5.40 -13.40
CA GLU A 108 9.73 5.07 -12.19
C GLU A 108 8.86 4.42 -11.12
N ILE A 109 7.67 4.97 -10.88
CA ILE A 109 6.71 4.42 -9.93
C ILE A 109 6.23 3.04 -10.40
N ALA A 110 5.90 2.90 -11.67
CA ALA A 110 5.48 1.62 -12.25
C ALA A 110 6.56 0.56 -12.10
N GLU A 111 7.83 0.91 -12.33
CA GLU A 111 8.96 0.02 -12.18
C GLU A 111 9.07 -0.50 -10.74
N GLN A 112 8.88 0.36 -9.75
CA GLN A 112 8.89 -0.04 -8.34
C GLN A 112 7.71 -0.94 -7.96
N LYS A 113 6.57 -0.79 -8.63
CA LYS A 113 5.35 -1.56 -8.35
C LYS A 113 5.12 -2.77 -9.26
N MET A 114 5.96 -2.98 -10.29
CA MET A 114 5.72 -4.05 -11.27
C MET A 114 5.49 -5.43 -10.67
N LYS A 115 6.14 -5.73 -9.57
CA LYS A 115 5.99 -7.00 -8.87
C LYS A 115 4.56 -7.29 -8.41
N GLY A 116 3.80 -6.23 -8.06
CA GLY A 116 2.42 -6.35 -7.60
C GLY A 116 1.37 -5.93 -8.64
N MET A 117 1.79 -5.54 -9.85
CA MET A 117 0.91 -5.06 -10.91
C MET A 117 0.66 -6.13 -11.96
N ASN A 118 -0.52 -6.10 -12.56
CA ASN A 118 -0.88 -6.96 -13.68
C ASN A 118 -0.61 -6.28 -15.04
N ALA A 119 0.31 -5.33 -15.07
CA ALA A 119 0.69 -4.64 -16.29
C ALA A 119 1.64 -5.50 -17.13
N ARG A 120 1.44 -5.48 -18.45
CA ARG A 120 2.23 -6.27 -19.39
C ARG A 120 3.68 -5.80 -19.46
N ASP A 121 3.90 -4.48 -19.40
CA ASP A 121 5.20 -3.85 -19.47
C ASP A 121 5.21 -2.53 -18.67
N ILE A 122 6.37 -1.87 -18.61
CA ILE A 122 6.52 -0.62 -17.86
C ILE A 122 5.64 0.48 -18.44
N GLU A 123 5.47 0.57 -19.75
CA GLU A 123 4.62 1.57 -20.38
C GLU A 123 3.15 1.39 -20.01
N ALA A 124 2.66 0.15 -19.98
CA ALA A 124 1.31 -0.14 -19.51
C ALA A 124 1.15 0.23 -18.04
N GLY A 125 2.13 -0.12 -17.22
CA GLY A 125 2.16 0.26 -15.80
C GLY A 125 2.17 1.77 -15.60
N ALA A 126 2.95 2.50 -16.40
CA ALA A 126 3.00 3.96 -16.34
C ALA A 126 1.63 4.59 -16.66
N ARG A 127 0.89 4.04 -17.61
CA ARG A 127 -0.47 4.50 -17.93
C ARG A 127 -1.44 4.27 -16.77
N GLU A 128 -1.34 3.14 -16.07
CA GLU A 128 -2.15 2.88 -14.87
C GLU A 128 -1.83 3.90 -13.78
N ILE A 129 -0.56 4.19 -13.55
CA ILE A 129 -0.12 5.19 -12.57
C ILE A 129 -0.59 6.59 -12.98
N ALA A 130 -0.52 6.93 -14.28
CA ALA A 130 -1.02 8.20 -14.81
C ALA A 130 -2.52 8.37 -14.56
N GLY A 131 -3.31 7.30 -14.74
CA GLY A 131 -4.74 7.29 -14.40
C GLY A 131 -5.00 7.56 -12.93
N SER A 132 -4.21 6.94 -12.04
CA SER A 132 -4.27 7.19 -10.60
C SER A 132 -3.93 8.64 -10.27
N ALA A 133 -2.93 9.21 -10.93
CA ALA A 133 -2.56 10.62 -10.75
C ALA A 133 -3.70 11.57 -11.12
N ARG A 134 -4.36 11.32 -12.23
CA ARG A 134 -5.53 12.12 -12.64
C ARG A 134 -6.66 12.03 -11.62
N SER A 135 -6.91 10.85 -11.08
CA SER A 135 -7.94 10.66 -10.05
C SER A 135 -7.60 11.36 -8.73
N MET A 136 -6.34 11.68 -8.49
CA MET A 136 -5.88 12.44 -7.33
C MET A 136 -5.87 13.94 -7.54
N GLY A 137 -6.19 14.42 -8.73
CA GLY A 137 -6.12 15.83 -9.09
C GLY A 137 -4.73 16.29 -9.51
N LEU A 138 -3.90 15.39 -9.99
CA LEU A 138 -2.59 15.70 -10.56
C LEU A 138 -2.66 15.79 -12.08
N GLU A 139 -1.95 16.75 -12.65
CA GLU A 139 -1.79 16.84 -14.09
C GLU A 139 -0.60 15.95 -14.53
N VAL A 140 -0.85 15.11 -15.52
CA VAL A 140 0.19 14.26 -16.10
C VAL A 140 0.73 14.95 -17.34
N VAL A 141 2.02 15.29 -17.32
CA VAL A 141 2.71 15.94 -18.45
C VAL A 141 3.71 14.98 -19.08
N ALA A 142 4.00 15.21 -20.34
CA ALA A 142 4.90 14.34 -21.08
C ALA A 142 6.34 14.41 -20.57
#